data_0ad74754329bab5ab4d2975cb2e2bfe0
#
_entry.id   0ad74754329bab5ab4d2975cb2e2bfe0
#
_cell.length_a   1.000
_cell.length_b   1.000
_cell.length_c   1.000
_cell.angle_alpha   90.00
_cell.angle_beta   90.00
_cell.angle_gamma   90.00
#
_symmetry.space_group_name_H-M   'P 1'
#
loop_
_entity.id
_entity.type
_entity.pdbx_description
1 polymer ?
#
loop_
_entity_poly.entity_id
_entity_poly.type
_entity_poly.pdbx_seq_one_letter_code
_entity_poly.pdbx_strand_id
1 'polypeptide(L)'
;NRVSGLNSRQFTKYWKVESESPDYKVTFQGDTAEIVSPKGLTLWRKEKMSGKVTIEYDACVVVESDGDRLSDLNCFWMASDPQYPDNLWKREKWRSGIFLNCYSLQLYYLGYGGNHNSTTRFRRYDGDESGITNPKARPAILKEYTDAGHLLKPNHWYHIKITNENNRVSYYIDGERLVDFRDAEPLREGWFGFRTTLSRTRITNFSYE
;
A
#
# COMPACT_ATOMS: atom_id res chain seq x y z
N ASN A 1 -9.36 11.85 -16.69
CA ASN A 1 -9.34 12.97 -15.73
C ASN A 1 -8.54 12.60 -14.49
N ARG A 2 -7.57 13.42 -14.14
CA ARG A 2 -6.72 13.21 -12.97
C ARG A 2 -7.46 13.58 -11.70
N VAL A 3 -7.53 12.64 -10.76
CA VAL A 3 -8.09 12.87 -9.43
C VAL A 3 -6.94 13.00 -8.45
N SER A 4 -6.95 14.03 -7.63
CA SER A 4 -5.89 14.27 -6.63
C SER A 4 -6.50 14.46 -5.25
N GLY A 5 -5.66 14.38 -4.23
CA GLY A 5 -5.99 14.86 -2.92
C GLY A 5 -5.71 13.90 -1.77
N LEU A 6 -4.82 14.37 -0.93
CA LEU A 6 -4.56 13.84 0.39
C LEU A 6 -4.18 15.04 1.26
N ASN A 7 -5.16 15.87 1.63
CA ASN A 7 -4.99 16.97 2.57
C ASN A 7 -6.07 16.90 3.65
N SER A 8 -5.99 17.77 4.65
CA SER A 8 -6.92 17.74 5.79
C SER A 8 -8.39 17.88 5.40
N ARG A 9 -8.68 18.64 4.33
CA ARG A 9 -10.06 18.86 3.86
C ARG A 9 -10.64 17.61 3.18
N GLN A 10 -9.78 16.84 2.52
CA GLN A 10 -10.16 15.69 1.69
C GLN A 10 -10.09 14.37 2.46
N PHE A 11 -9.38 14.37 3.58
CA PHE A 11 -9.05 13.14 4.28
C PHE A 11 -10.29 12.32 4.68
N THR A 12 -11.18 12.89 5.47
CA THR A 12 -12.38 12.18 5.93
C THR A 12 -13.35 11.82 4.80
N LYS A 13 -13.38 12.63 3.75
CA LYS A 13 -14.29 12.41 2.62
C LYS A 13 -13.82 11.27 1.72
N TYR A 14 -12.52 11.16 1.47
CA TYR A 14 -11.98 10.27 0.43
C TYR A 14 -11.08 9.16 0.96
N TRP A 15 -10.75 9.18 2.24
CA TRP A 15 -9.85 8.20 2.83
C TRP A 15 -10.44 7.57 4.08
N LYS A 16 -10.00 6.33 4.34
CA LYS A 16 -10.45 5.55 5.49
C LYS A 16 -9.28 4.84 6.11
N VAL A 17 -9.09 5.02 7.43
CA VAL A 17 -8.05 4.34 8.19
C VAL A 17 -8.58 3.01 8.68
N GLU A 18 -7.77 1.97 8.49
CA GLU A 18 -7.97 0.65 9.05
C GLU A 18 -6.73 0.29 9.84
N SER A 19 -6.80 0.28 11.17
CA SER A 19 -5.63 0.14 12.05
C SER A 19 -5.87 -0.89 13.15
N GLU A 20 -4.82 -1.67 13.46
CA GLU A 20 -4.84 -2.57 14.62
C GLU A 20 -4.89 -1.81 15.93
N SER A 21 -4.28 -0.64 15.99
CA SER A 21 -4.21 0.19 17.20
C SER A 21 -5.09 1.42 17.04
N PRO A 22 -5.83 1.82 18.08
CA PRO A 22 -6.52 3.11 18.09
C PRO A 22 -5.56 4.29 18.27
N ASP A 23 -4.29 4.06 18.59
CA ASP A 23 -3.30 5.10 18.93
C ASP A 23 -2.54 5.61 17.72
N TYR A 24 -2.99 5.29 16.50
CA TYR A 24 -2.42 5.89 15.30
C TYR A 24 -2.70 7.38 15.23
N LYS A 25 -1.86 8.10 14.49
CA LYS A 25 -2.06 9.54 14.23
C LYS A 25 -1.91 9.81 12.75
N VAL A 26 -2.81 10.64 12.22
CA VAL A 26 -2.68 11.22 10.88
C VAL A 26 -2.79 12.72 11.03
N THR A 27 -1.71 13.43 10.71
CA THR A 27 -1.63 14.88 10.80
C THR A 27 -1.24 15.46 9.46
N PHE A 28 -1.52 16.75 9.27
CA PHE A 28 -1.28 17.43 7.99
C PHE A 28 -0.47 18.68 8.18
N GLN A 29 0.47 18.89 7.26
CA GLN A 29 1.19 20.15 7.11
C GLN A 29 1.08 20.56 5.64
N GLY A 30 0.19 21.51 5.33
CA GLY A 30 -0.18 21.81 3.95
C GLY A 30 -0.79 20.58 3.28
N ASP A 31 -0.24 20.19 2.14
CA ASP A 31 -0.68 19.01 1.38
C ASP A 31 0.07 17.73 1.73
N THR A 32 0.87 17.75 2.79
CA THR A 32 1.61 16.59 3.26
C THR A 32 0.91 15.95 4.45
N ALA A 33 0.57 14.67 4.32
CA ALA A 33 0.06 13.86 5.42
C ALA A 33 1.21 13.16 6.14
N GLU A 34 1.18 13.13 7.46
CA GLU A 34 2.08 12.31 8.26
C GLU A 34 1.28 11.25 9.00
N ILE A 35 1.67 9.99 8.80
CA ILE A 35 1.02 8.83 9.42
C ILE A 35 1.99 8.24 10.42
N VAL A 36 1.57 8.17 11.69
CA VAL A 36 2.28 7.46 12.75
C VAL A 36 1.48 6.21 13.08
N SER A 37 2.04 5.04 12.77
CA SER A 37 1.37 3.77 12.94
C SER A 37 2.11 2.91 13.98
N PRO A 38 1.59 2.82 15.23
CA PRO A 38 2.23 1.99 16.26
C PRO A 38 2.06 0.49 16.03
N LYS A 39 1.10 0.11 15.19
CA LYS A 39 0.86 -1.25 14.70
C LYS A 39 0.45 -1.20 13.24
N GLY A 40 0.03 -2.31 12.67
CA GLY A 40 -0.40 -2.36 11.27
C GLY A 40 -1.53 -1.39 10.94
N LEU A 41 -1.37 -0.67 9.85
CA LEU A 41 -2.32 0.32 9.37
C LEU A 41 -2.40 0.30 7.86
N THR A 42 -3.62 0.32 7.34
CA THR A 42 -3.88 0.59 5.93
C THR A 42 -4.71 1.85 5.81
N LEU A 43 -4.24 2.78 4.99
CA LEU A 43 -4.97 3.99 4.65
C LEU A 43 -5.58 3.78 3.26
N TRP A 44 -6.88 3.52 3.22
CA TRP A 44 -7.61 3.20 2.00
C TRP A 44 -8.18 4.44 1.33
N ARG A 45 -8.00 4.54 0.01
CA ARG A 45 -8.79 5.46 -0.81
C ARG A 45 -10.20 4.89 -0.93
N LYS A 46 -11.23 5.70 -0.64
CA LYS A 46 -12.62 5.22 -0.61
C LYS A 46 -13.20 4.93 -2.00
N GLU A 47 -12.67 5.56 -3.03
CA GLU A 47 -13.14 5.37 -4.40
C GLU A 47 -12.52 4.10 -5.00
N LYS A 48 -13.36 3.26 -5.59
CA LYS A 48 -12.93 2.12 -6.37
C LYS A 48 -12.34 2.58 -7.70
N MET A 49 -11.18 2.08 -8.03
CA MET A 49 -10.50 2.34 -9.29
C MET A 49 -10.80 1.23 -10.28
N SER A 50 -10.89 1.54 -11.57
CA SER A 50 -11.15 0.55 -12.61
C SER A 50 -10.54 0.93 -13.95
N GLY A 51 -10.28 -0.08 -14.77
CA GLY A 51 -9.74 0.08 -16.11
C GLY A 51 -8.25 0.42 -16.11
N LYS A 52 -7.84 1.27 -17.04
CA LYS A 52 -6.48 1.79 -17.10
C LYS A 52 -6.28 2.81 -16.00
N VAL A 53 -5.35 2.53 -15.09
CA VAL A 53 -5.11 3.38 -13.92
C VAL A 53 -3.62 3.68 -13.80
N THR A 54 -3.30 4.96 -13.55
CA THR A 54 -1.97 5.42 -13.17
C THR A 54 -2.09 6.11 -11.81
N ILE A 55 -1.34 5.64 -10.83
CA ILE A 55 -1.30 6.18 -9.47
C ILE A 55 0.09 6.77 -9.24
N GLU A 56 0.15 8.01 -8.74
CA GLU A 56 1.43 8.65 -8.42
C GLU A 56 1.36 9.34 -7.07
N TYR A 57 2.46 9.29 -6.33
CA TYR A 57 2.63 10.01 -5.07
C TYR A 57 4.10 10.09 -4.68
N ASP A 58 4.40 11.00 -3.77
CA ASP A 58 5.70 11.07 -3.11
C ASP A 58 5.56 10.60 -1.66
N ALA A 59 6.52 9.82 -1.20
CA ALA A 59 6.49 9.24 0.14
C ALA A 59 7.89 9.18 0.76
N CYS A 60 7.92 9.30 2.08
CA CYS A 60 9.15 9.36 2.86
C CYS A 60 8.94 8.63 4.19
N VAL A 61 9.86 7.76 4.55
CA VAL A 61 9.91 7.16 5.90
C VAL A 61 10.80 8.04 6.76
N VAL A 62 10.22 8.59 7.82
CA VAL A 62 10.86 9.57 8.67
C VAL A 62 11.63 8.89 9.80
N VAL A 63 12.90 9.24 9.94
CA VAL A 63 13.76 8.80 11.04
C VAL A 63 14.43 10.05 11.62
N GLU A 64 13.78 10.67 12.59
CA GLU A 64 14.22 11.92 13.20
C GLU A 64 14.44 11.81 14.70
N SER A 65 13.95 10.75 15.33
CA SER A 65 14.05 10.52 16.77
C SER A 65 14.33 9.05 17.07
N ASP A 66 14.82 8.80 18.30
CA ASP A 66 14.97 7.43 18.80
C ASP A 66 13.62 6.74 18.82
N GLY A 67 13.58 5.52 18.32
CA GLY A 67 12.34 4.75 18.20
C GLY A 67 11.66 4.85 16.84
N ASP A 68 12.03 5.80 15.99
CA ASP A 68 11.57 5.79 14.59
C ASP A 68 12.21 4.60 13.86
N ARG A 69 11.38 3.82 13.19
CA ARG A 69 11.81 2.60 12.51
C ARG A 69 11.87 2.83 11.00
N LEU A 70 12.94 2.41 10.36
CA LEU A 70 13.11 2.47 8.91
C LEU A 70 12.64 1.16 8.29
N SER A 71 11.37 1.08 7.92
CA SER A 71 10.80 -0.12 7.29
C SER A 71 9.39 0.17 6.77
N ASP A 72 8.94 -0.67 5.81
CA ASP A 72 7.55 -0.82 5.42
C ASP A 72 6.91 0.41 4.76
N LEU A 73 7.48 0.83 3.64
CA LEU A 73 6.82 1.75 2.71
C LEU A 73 6.06 0.91 1.67
N ASN A 74 4.87 0.47 2.04
CA ASN A 74 4.13 -0.54 1.29
C ASN A 74 2.84 0.03 0.71
N CYS A 75 2.32 -0.62 -0.32
CA CYS A 75 1.02 -0.27 -0.87
C CYS A 75 0.28 -1.50 -1.40
N PHE A 76 -1.04 -1.34 -1.45
CA PHE A 76 -1.98 -2.25 -2.11
C PHE A 76 -2.67 -1.52 -3.26
N TRP A 77 -2.86 -2.17 -4.39
CA TRP A 77 -3.74 -1.62 -5.42
C TRP A 77 -4.60 -2.71 -6.05
N MET A 78 -5.70 -2.29 -6.66
CA MET A 78 -6.74 -3.19 -7.16
C MET A 78 -7.23 -4.19 -6.11
N ALA A 79 -7.32 -3.73 -4.85
CA ALA A 79 -7.73 -4.58 -3.74
C ALA A 79 -9.25 -4.77 -3.74
N SER A 80 -9.69 -6.01 -3.52
CA SER A 80 -11.10 -6.32 -3.28
C SER A 80 -11.22 -7.56 -2.39
N ASP A 81 -12.36 -7.68 -1.72
CA ASP A 81 -12.71 -8.88 -0.96
C ASP A 81 -13.53 -9.80 -1.87
N PRO A 82 -13.03 -11.00 -2.24
CA PRO A 82 -13.76 -11.89 -3.13
C PRO A 82 -15.14 -12.31 -2.60
N GLN A 83 -15.36 -12.30 -1.29
CA GLN A 83 -16.66 -12.59 -0.70
C GLN A 83 -17.64 -11.42 -0.82
N TYR A 84 -17.13 -10.20 -0.96
CA TYR A 84 -17.91 -8.96 -1.08
C TYR A 84 -17.24 -8.04 -2.10
N PRO A 85 -17.26 -8.40 -3.40
CA PRO A 85 -16.42 -7.72 -4.41
C PRO A 85 -16.76 -6.25 -4.62
N ASP A 86 -17.96 -5.82 -4.26
CA ASP A 86 -18.40 -4.43 -4.39
C ASP A 86 -18.32 -3.64 -3.09
N ASN A 87 -17.89 -4.26 -1.99
CA ASN A 87 -17.86 -3.62 -0.69
C ASN A 87 -16.62 -4.05 0.13
N LEU A 88 -15.53 -3.33 -0.05
CA LEU A 88 -14.30 -3.57 0.70
C LEU A 88 -14.49 -3.38 2.21
N TRP A 89 -15.47 -2.57 2.60
CA TRP A 89 -15.72 -2.19 3.99
C TRP A 89 -16.54 -3.23 4.77
N LYS A 90 -17.10 -4.22 4.09
CA LYS A 90 -17.99 -5.21 4.73
C LYS A 90 -17.30 -5.95 5.87
N ARG A 91 -16.05 -6.29 5.72
CA ARG A 91 -15.27 -7.01 6.74
C ARG A 91 -14.13 -6.17 7.34
N GLU A 92 -14.20 -4.85 7.25
CA GLU A 92 -13.12 -3.98 7.73
C GLU A 92 -12.85 -4.12 9.23
N LYS A 93 -13.89 -4.33 10.04
CA LYS A 93 -13.74 -4.50 11.48
C LYS A 93 -13.04 -5.80 11.85
N TRP A 94 -13.32 -6.86 11.10
CA TRP A 94 -12.63 -8.13 11.26
C TRP A 94 -11.17 -8.03 10.75
N ARG A 95 -10.97 -7.42 9.59
CA ARG A 95 -9.64 -7.24 9.00
C ARG A 95 -8.75 -6.35 9.86
N SER A 96 -9.31 -5.21 10.32
CA SER A 96 -8.78 -4.35 11.39
C SER A 96 -7.30 -3.95 11.24
N GLY A 97 -6.81 -3.78 10.01
CA GLY A 97 -5.39 -3.43 9.78
C GLY A 97 -4.40 -4.55 10.12
N ILE A 98 -4.88 -5.74 10.44
CA ILE A 98 -4.03 -6.90 10.71
C ILE A 98 -3.51 -7.45 9.39
N PHE A 99 -2.18 -7.46 9.21
CA PHE A 99 -1.58 -7.84 7.94
C PHE A 99 -2.00 -9.25 7.49
N LEU A 100 -2.01 -10.22 8.39
CA LEU A 100 -2.40 -11.60 8.06
C LEU A 100 -3.83 -11.67 7.51
N ASN A 101 -4.75 -10.86 8.05
CA ASN A 101 -6.13 -10.84 7.58
C ASN A 101 -6.27 -10.27 6.17
N CYS A 102 -5.27 -9.53 5.69
CA CYS A 102 -5.26 -9.04 4.31
C CYS A 102 -5.08 -10.15 3.28
N TYR A 103 -4.68 -11.36 3.67
CA TYR A 103 -4.67 -12.51 2.77
C TYR A 103 -6.07 -12.90 2.28
N SER A 104 -7.12 -12.40 2.95
CA SER A 104 -8.50 -12.52 2.48
C SER A 104 -8.81 -11.72 1.21
N LEU A 105 -7.94 -10.79 0.84
CA LEU A 105 -8.13 -9.90 -0.30
C LEU A 105 -7.41 -10.39 -1.55
N GLN A 106 -8.02 -10.11 -2.71
CA GLN A 106 -7.30 -10.08 -3.98
C GLN A 106 -6.66 -8.69 -4.10
N LEU A 107 -5.40 -8.61 -4.47
CA LEU A 107 -4.72 -7.33 -4.67
C LEU A 107 -3.33 -7.53 -5.27
N TYR A 108 -2.74 -6.44 -5.74
CA TYR A 108 -1.31 -6.34 -5.98
C TYR A 108 -0.65 -5.66 -4.79
N TYR A 109 0.47 -6.19 -4.35
CA TYR A 109 1.22 -5.71 -3.19
C TYR A 109 2.66 -5.42 -3.54
N LEU A 110 3.14 -4.24 -3.17
CA LEU A 110 4.56 -3.91 -3.19
C LEU A 110 4.96 -3.49 -1.78
N GLY A 111 5.86 -4.28 -1.17
CA GLY A 111 6.45 -3.95 0.11
C GLY A 111 7.87 -3.46 -0.09
N TYR A 112 8.10 -2.15 0.06
CA TYR A 112 9.41 -1.54 -0.09
C TYR A 112 10.09 -1.41 1.27
N GLY A 113 11.22 -2.07 1.42
CA GLY A 113 11.95 -2.07 2.69
C GLY A 113 11.25 -2.84 3.82
N GLY A 114 10.56 -3.93 3.49
CA GLY A 114 9.97 -4.82 4.48
C GLY A 114 11.01 -5.63 5.27
N ASN A 115 10.56 -6.39 6.27
CA ASN A 115 11.41 -7.22 7.13
C ASN A 115 12.60 -6.43 7.71
N HIS A 116 12.31 -5.34 8.43
CA HIS A 116 13.33 -4.44 9.00
C HIS A 116 14.26 -3.87 7.92
N ASN A 117 13.67 -3.41 6.83
CA ASN A 117 14.39 -2.82 5.69
C ASN A 117 15.42 -3.77 5.07
N SER A 118 15.07 -5.04 4.92
CA SER A 118 15.94 -6.06 4.32
C SER A 118 15.45 -6.57 2.98
N THR A 119 14.18 -6.35 2.63
CA THR A 119 13.58 -6.85 1.39
C THR A 119 12.67 -5.82 0.74
N THR A 120 12.61 -5.86 -0.60
CA THR A 120 11.57 -5.20 -1.39
C THR A 120 10.94 -6.28 -2.26
N ARG A 121 9.60 -6.48 -2.09
CA ARG A 121 8.91 -7.62 -2.68
C ARG A 121 7.61 -7.22 -3.35
N PHE A 122 7.37 -7.81 -4.52
CA PHE A 122 6.09 -7.75 -5.21
C PHE A 122 5.38 -9.10 -5.11
N ARG A 123 4.08 -9.06 -4.76
CA ARG A 123 3.21 -10.24 -4.68
C ARG A 123 1.84 -9.92 -5.27
N ARG A 124 1.15 -10.96 -5.76
CA ARG A 124 -0.26 -10.90 -6.09
C ARG A 124 -1.02 -11.78 -5.10
N TYR A 125 -1.97 -11.20 -4.38
CA TYR A 125 -2.85 -11.91 -3.46
C TYR A 125 -4.08 -12.38 -4.22
N ASP A 126 -4.50 -13.61 -3.96
CA ASP A 126 -5.63 -14.26 -4.63
C ASP A 126 -6.88 -14.41 -3.73
N GLY A 127 -6.81 -13.92 -2.49
CA GLY A 127 -7.92 -14.02 -1.54
C GLY A 127 -8.03 -15.38 -0.85
N ASP A 128 -6.99 -16.19 -0.88
CA ASP A 128 -6.96 -17.48 -0.18
C ASP A 128 -6.79 -17.26 1.32
N GLU A 129 -7.89 -17.30 2.07
CA GLU A 129 -7.90 -17.08 3.51
C GLU A 129 -7.13 -18.14 4.30
N SER A 130 -6.85 -19.31 3.72
CA SER A 130 -6.02 -20.32 4.37
C SER A 130 -4.60 -19.81 4.64
N GLY A 131 -4.14 -18.82 3.88
CA GLY A 131 -2.86 -18.14 4.12
C GLY A 131 -2.77 -17.43 5.47
N ILE A 132 -3.88 -17.10 6.11
CA ILE A 132 -3.90 -16.47 7.43
C ILE A 132 -3.22 -17.37 8.46
N THR A 133 -3.50 -18.65 8.43
CA THR A 133 -2.98 -19.65 9.38
C THR A 133 -1.92 -20.57 8.79
N ASN A 134 -1.84 -20.69 7.46
CA ASN A 134 -0.91 -21.58 6.78
C ASN A 134 0.06 -20.78 5.90
N PRO A 135 1.32 -20.61 6.32
CA PRO A 135 2.32 -19.89 5.52
C PRO A 135 2.54 -20.47 4.12
N LYS A 136 2.31 -21.76 3.92
CA LYS A 136 2.48 -22.42 2.62
C LYS A 136 1.41 -22.03 1.60
N ALA A 137 0.26 -21.53 2.07
CA ALA A 137 -0.84 -21.07 1.22
C ALA A 137 -0.74 -19.57 0.89
N ARG A 138 0.28 -18.87 1.39
CA ARG A 138 0.47 -17.44 1.15
C ARG A 138 0.94 -17.17 -0.28
N PRO A 139 0.66 -15.96 -0.80
CA PRO A 139 1.10 -15.58 -2.15
C PRO A 139 2.60 -15.73 -2.33
N ALA A 140 3.00 -16.26 -3.48
CA ALA A 140 4.40 -16.37 -3.85
C ALA A 140 5.05 -14.99 -4.03
N ILE A 141 6.35 -14.93 -3.79
CA ILE A 141 7.15 -13.73 -4.13
C ILE A 141 7.35 -13.77 -5.65
N LEU A 142 6.82 -12.76 -6.35
CA LEU A 142 6.94 -12.68 -7.81
C LEU A 142 8.17 -11.89 -8.25
N LYS A 143 8.62 -10.95 -7.41
CA LYS A 143 9.86 -10.19 -7.63
C LYS A 143 10.43 -9.80 -6.27
N GLU A 144 11.75 -9.88 -6.13
CA GLU A 144 12.44 -9.55 -4.88
C GLU A 144 13.74 -8.80 -5.15
N TYR A 145 14.00 -7.81 -4.30
CA TYR A 145 15.26 -7.09 -4.22
C TYR A 145 15.75 -7.12 -2.77
N THR A 146 17.05 -7.33 -2.58
CA THR A 146 17.68 -7.35 -1.25
C THR A 146 18.91 -6.44 -1.17
N ASP A 147 19.29 -5.83 -2.29
CA ASP A 147 20.44 -4.93 -2.36
C ASP A 147 20.09 -3.54 -1.79
N ALA A 148 21.10 -2.86 -1.29
CA ALA A 148 20.94 -1.55 -0.65
C ALA A 148 20.30 -0.49 -1.56
N GLY A 149 20.53 -0.57 -2.85
CA GLY A 149 19.95 0.36 -3.82
C GLY A 149 18.44 0.24 -3.99
N HIS A 150 17.83 -0.85 -3.51
CA HIS A 150 16.39 -1.12 -3.55
C HIS A 150 15.79 -1.28 -2.15
N LEU A 151 16.40 -0.66 -1.16
CA LEU A 151 15.92 -0.58 0.21
C LEU A 151 15.74 0.88 0.62
N LEU A 152 15.08 1.10 1.75
CA LEU A 152 14.75 2.45 2.23
C LEU A 152 16.01 3.20 2.69
N LYS A 153 16.08 4.48 2.32
CA LYS A 153 16.96 5.46 2.93
C LYS A 153 16.12 6.35 3.86
N PRO A 154 16.62 6.66 5.06
CA PRO A 154 15.88 7.50 6.00
C PRO A 154 15.69 8.91 5.43
N ASN A 155 14.50 9.46 5.62
CA ASN A 155 14.17 10.84 5.25
C ASN A 155 14.31 11.18 3.76
N HIS A 156 14.38 10.16 2.91
CA HIS A 156 14.41 10.33 1.46
C HIS A 156 12.99 10.35 0.90
N TRP A 157 12.69 11.35 0.09
CA TRP A 157 11.42 11.44 -0.64
C TRP A 157 11.51 10.62 -1.92
N TYR A 158 10.75 9.53 -1.96
CA TYR A 158 10.61 8.67 -3.13
C TYR A 158 9.44 9.13 -3.97
N HIS A 159 9.62 9.17 -5.29
CA HIS A 159 8.52 9.31 -6.23
C HIS A 159 8.06 7.93 -6.69
N ILE A 160 6.81 7.59 -6.42
CA ILE A 160 6.24 6.29 -6.75
C ILE A 160 5.18 6.47 -7.83
N LYS A 161 5.27 5.61 -8.87
CA LYS A 161 4.28 5.54 -9.95
C LYS A 161 3.89 4.09 -10.18
N ILE A 162 2.59 3.85 -10.17
CA ILE A 162 2.01 2.53 -10.40
C ILE A 162 1.12 2.62 -11.64
N THR A 163 1.29 1.69 -12.58
CA THR A 163 0.40 1.59 -13.74
C THR A 163 -0.27 0.23 -13.76
N ASN A 164 -1.56 0.24 -14.05
CA ASN A 164 -2.36 -0.96 -14.19
C ASN A 164 -3.14 -0.82 -15.50
N GLU A 165 -2.77 -1.59 -16.51
CA GLU A 165 -3.36 -1.46 -17.85
C GLU A 165 -3.52 -2.85 -18.48
N ASN A 166 -4.75 -3.19 -18.86
CA ASN A 166 -5.07 -4.49 -19.44
C ASN A 166 -4.60 -5.65 -18.53
N ASN A 167 -3.59 -6.40 -18.98
CA ASN A 167 -3.02 -7.50 -18.20
C ASN A 167 -1.61 -7.18 -17.67
N ARG A 168 -1.19 -5.91 -17.71
CA ARG A 168 0.17 -5.50 -17.33
C ARG A 168 0.14 -4.57 -16.12
N VAL A 169 1.01 -4.88 -15.17
CA VAL A 169 1.16 -4.13 -13.92
C VAL A 169 2.62 -3.67 -13.81
N SER A 170 2.83 -2.39 -13.52
CA SER A 170 4.17 -1.82 -13.35
C SER A 170 4.25 -0.98 -12.09
N TYR A 171 5.42 -1.00 -11.46
CA TYR A 171 5.73 -0.16 -10.30
C TYR A 171 7.08 0.50 -10.54
N TYR A 172 7.10 1.82 -10.41
CA TYR A 172 8.29 2.65 -10.56
C TYR A 172 8.58 3.36 -9.25
N ILE A 173 9.84 3.49 -8.91
CA ILE A 173 10.31 4.31 -7.79
C ILE A 173 11.53 5.12 -8.27
N ASP A 174 11.45 6.45 -8.10
CA ASP A 174 12.45 7.40 -8.56
C ASP A 174 12.86 7.16 -10.03
N GLY A 175 11.88 6.84 -10.88
CA GLY A 175 12.06 6.60 -12.30
C GLY A 175 12.54 5.20 -12.69
N GLU A 176 12.92 4.38 -11.73
CA GLU A 176 13.31 2.99 -12.01
C GLU A 176 12.09 2.06 -11.97
N ARG A 177 11.90 1.26 -13.01
CA ARG A 177 10.83 0.26 -13.03
C ARG A 177 11.28 -1.00 -12.30
N LEU A 178 10.73 -1.22 -11.10
CA LEU A 178 11.01 -2.39 -10.28
C LEU A 178 10.17 -3.60 -10.65
N VAL A 179 8.95 -3.36 -11.12
CA VAL A 179 7.98 -4.41 -11.44
C VAL A 179 7.45 -4.18 -12.84
N ASP A 180 7.43 -5.26 -13.62
CA ASP A 180 6.79 -5.35 -14.93
C ASP A 180 6.17 -6.75 -15.00
N PHE A 181 4.90 -6.85 -14.63
CA PHE A 181 4.22 -8.13 -14.47
C PHE A 181 3.04 -8.24 -15.42
N ARG A 182 3.00 -9.35 -16.17
CA ARG A 182 1.85 -9.72 -16.98
C ARG A 182 1.03 -10.75 -16.24
N ASP A 183 -0.23 -10.40 -15.97
CA ASP A 183 -1.16 -11.23 -15.22
C ASP A 183 -2.12 -11.92 -16.18
N ALA A 184 -2.15 -13.25 -16.16
CA ALA A 184 -3.07 -14.02 -16.99
C ALA A 184 -4.54 -13.84 -16.56
N GLU A 185 -4.76 -13.48 -15.28
CA GLU A 185 -6.10 -13.20 -14.72
C GLU A 185 -6.06 -11.82 -14.03
N PRO A 186 -6.00 -10.72 -14.81
CA PRO A 186 -5.72 -9.42 -14.24
C PRO A 186 -6.83 -8.91 -13.32
N LEU A 187 -6.41 -8.23 -12.26
CA LEU A 187 -7.31 -7.48 -11.39
C LEU A 187 -7.59 -6.13 -12.05
N ARG A 188 -8.81 -5.97 -12.58
CA ARG A 188 -9.18 -4.80 -13.41
C ARG A 188 -9.86 -3.70 -12.65
N GLU A 189 -10.24 -3.95 -11.41
CA GLU A 189 -10.87 -2.97 -10.53
C GLU A 189 -10.56 -3.29 -9.07
N GLY A 190 -10.62 -2.27 -8.23
CA GLY A 190 -10.38 -2.40 -6.80
C GLY A 190 -9.91 -1.10 -6.18
N TRP A 191 -9.55 -1.20 -4.91
CA TRP A 191 -9.18 -0.05 -4.09
C TRP A 191 -7.67 0.05 -3.91
N PHE A 192 -7.21 1.29 -3.73
CA PHE A 192 -5.82 1.60 -3.39
C PHE A 192 -5.69 1.83 -1.89
N GLY A 193 -4.58 1.34 -1.30
CA GLY A 193 -4.24 1.62 0.08
C GLY A 193 -2.75 1.79 0.29
N PHE A 194 -2.38 2.78 1.13
CA PHE A 194 -1.05 2.85 1.72
C PHE A 194 -1.00 1.85 2.88
N ARG A 195 0.05 1.04 2.93
CA ARG A 195 0.20 0.07 4.01
C ARG A 195 1.50 0.34 4.76
N THR A 196 1.39 0.49 6.08
CA THR A 196 2.54 0.76 6.94
C THR A 196 2.37 0.08 8.30
N THR A 197 3.46 -0.08 9.03
CA THR A 197 3.45 -0.60 10.40
C THR A 197 4.70 -0.11 11.15
N LEU A 198 4.52 0.22 12.43
CA LEU A 198 5.64 0.58 13.32
C LEU A 198 6.54 1.64 12.70
N SER A 199 5.95 2.68 12.09
CA SER A 199 6.71 3.69 11.37
C SER A 199 6.03 5.05 11.38
N ARG A 200 6.80 6.07 10.98
CA ARG A 200 6.36 7.44 10.72
C ARG A 200 6.59 7.68 9.23
N THR A 201 5.51 7.91 8.50
CA THR A 201 5.54 8.02 7.03
C THR A 201 4.88 9.32 6.61
N ARG A 202 5.52 10.07 5.71
CA ARG A 202 4.94 11.27 5.08
C ARG A 202 4.59 10.98 3.65
N ILE A 203 3.44 11.48 3.21
CA ILE A 203 2.92 11.29 1.85
C ILE A 203 2.43 12.65 1.34
N THR A 204 2.78 12.97 0.09
CA THR A 204 2.32 14.18 -0.59
C THR A 204 2.10 13.91 -2.08
N ASN A 205 1.47 14.85 -2.76
CA ASN A 205 1.26 14.81 -4.22
C ASN A 205 0.53 13.55 -4.72
N PHE A 206 -0.38 13.01 -3.92
CA PHE A 206 -1.18 11.85 -4.36
C PHE A 206 -2.11 12.23 -5.49
N SER A 207 -2.09 11.44 -6.56
CA SER A 207 -3.05 11.55 -7.66
C SER A 207 -3.22 10.21 -8.36
N TYR A 208 -4.35 10.06 -9.03
CA TYR A 208 -4.56 8.94 -9.96
C TYR A 208 -5.46 9.35 -11.11
N GLU A 209 -5.38 8.63 -12.22
CA GLU A 209 -6.22 8.81 -13.39
C GLU A 209 -6.48 7.48 -14.10
#